data_8295cdfaba17f997fb089f346e3bdd58
#
_entry.id   8295cdfaba17f997fb089f346e3bdd58
#
_cell.length_a   1.000
_cell.length_b   1.000
_cell.length_c   1.000
_cell.angle_alpha   90.00
_cell.angle_beta   90.00
_cell.angle_gamma   90.00
#
_symmetry.space_group_name_H-M   'P 1'
#
loop_
_entity.id
_entity.type
_entity.pdbx_description
1 polymer ?
#
loop_
_entity_poly.entity_id
_entity_poly.type
_entity_poly.pdbx_seq_one_letter_code
_entity_poly.pdbx_strand_id
1 'polypeptide(L)'
;ASMPLISLQDAPLAYGLEQWLEFAGRLHPLVLHLPIGLLVAVALAELAAARRRELAPMRTLLHAVLGASAALAALTGWRLGLEAGHPASLLDDHRTLGIASACAASVTAAFALLGRSANAARARVGFLAVTGLLFAAAGHRGGMMTHGARFLSGAAPPWLAPLVGPEAPPPVDAPPVRERRGTVESPPGEPSELPTPALAEVADAFRASCVECHGPEKQKGGLRLDEASGWLSSVDLESPVDSELVYRITLPADDPDAMPPEGEPRVSDAHVAVLLDWIERGAPEDELRPGGD
;
A
#
# COMPACT_ATOMS: atom_id res chain seq x y z
N ALA A 1 41.85 -9.23 31.30
CA ALA A 1 40.50 -8.83 30.87
C ALA A 1 39.73 -10.13 30.60
N SER A 2 38.90 -10.53 31.56
CA SER A 2 38.03 -11.73 31.43
C SER A 2 36.83 -11.35 30.58
N MET A 3 36.65 -12.04 29.47
CA MET A 3 35.42 -11.96 28.67
C MET A 3 34.26 -12.50 29.55
N PRO A 4 33.13 -11.79 29.64
CA PRO A 4 31.97 -12.33 30.32
C PRO A 4 31.49 -13.57 29.58
N LEU A 5 31.33 -14.69 30.30
CA LEU A 5 30.64 -15.88 29.82
C LEU A 5 29.18 -15.50 29.56
N ILE A 6 28.79 -15.44 28.28
CA ILE A 6 27.38 -15.30 27.89
C ILE A 6 26.67 -16.54 28.46
N SER A 7 25.75 -16.30 29.41
CA SER A 7 24.94 -17.33 29.99
C SER A 7 24.07 -17.96 28.89
N LEU A 8 24.00 -19.29 28.80
CA LEU A 8 23.09 -19.99 27.90
C LEU A 8 21.61 -19.75 28.22
N GLN A 9 21.30 -19.00 29.29
CA GLN A 9 19.96 -18.54 29.64
C GLN A 9 19.52 -17.29 28.83
N ASP A 10 20.46 -16.61 28.14
CA ASP A 10 20.18 -15.49 27.24
C ASP A 10 20.13 -15.94 25.76
N ALA A 11 20.04 -17.23 25.50
CA ALA A 11 19.76 -17.72 24.16
C ALA A 11 18.39 -17.17 23.71
N PRO A 12 18.30 -16.54 22.52
CA PRO A 12 17.03 -16.00 22.03
C PRO A 12 16.01 -17.13 22.10
N LEU A 13 14.86 -16.87 22.76
CA LEU A 13 13.74 -17.78 22.86
C LEU A 13 13.52 -18.45 21.51
N ALA A 14 13.50 -19.78 21.48
CA ALA A 14 13.28 -20.53 20.25
C ALA A 14 12.02 -19.97 19.57
N TYR A 15 12.14 -19.49 18.35
CA TYR A 15 11.02 -18.98 17.56
C TYR A 15 9.90 -20.02 17.57
N GLY A 16 8.73 -19.65 18.10
CA GLY A 16 7.54 -20.49 18.06
C GLY A 16 6.98 -20.60 16.64
N LEU A 17 6.14 -21.59 16.40
CA LEU A 17 5.50 -21.81 15.10
C LEU A 17 4.80 -20.55 14.58
N GLU A 18 4.14 -19.80 15.47
CA GLU A 18 3.42 -18.57 15.10
C GLU A 18 4.34 -17.49 14.53
N GLN A 19 5.50 -17.28 15.17
CA GLN A 19 6.52 -16.34 14.71
C GLN A 19 7.11 -16.72 13.34
N TRP A 20 7.29 -18.03 13.09
CA TRP A 20 7.70 -18.53 11.78
C TRP A 20 6.62 -18.30 10.71
N LEU A 21 5.35 -18.46 11.07
CA LEU A 21 4.23 -18.19 10.16
C LEU A 21 4.10 -16.69 9.83
N GLU A 22 4.31 -15.82 10.82
CA GLU A 22 4.36 -14.36 10.59
C GLU A 22 5.52 -13.99 9.66
N PHE A 23 6.71 -14.49 9.96
CA PHE A 23 7.88 -14.27 9.08
C PHE A 23 7.61 -14.75 7.65
N ALA A 24 7.03 -15.95 7.49
CA ALA A 24 6.65 -16.49 6.19
C ALA A 24 5.62 -15.60 5.47
N GLY A 25 4.64 -15.03 6.21
CA GLY A 25 3.69 -14.06 5.67
C GLY A 25 4.39 -12.81 5.14
N ARG A 26 5.31 -12.26 5.91
CA ARG A 26 6.09 -11.05 5.51
C ARG A 26 7.03 -11.28 4.32
N LEU A 27 7.32 -12.53 3.97
CA LEU A 27 8.02 -12.86 2.73
C LEU A 27 7.13 -12.79 1.48
N HIS A 28 5.80 -12.58 1.62
CA HIS A 28 4.89 -12.53 0.49
C HIS A 28 5.34 -11.59 -0.64
N PRO A 29 5.78 -10.34 -0.40
CA PRO A 29 6.25 -9.46 -1.47
C PRO A 29 7.46 -10.02 -2.26
N LEU A 30 8.31 -10.77 -1.60
CA LEU A 30 9.43 -11.45 -2.27
C LEU A 30 8.94 -12.67 -3.08
N VAL A 31 8.10 -13.49 -2.47
CA VAL A 31 7.60 -14.74 -3.05
C VAL A 31 6.78 -14.49 -4.31
N LEU A 32 5.96 -13.43 -4.34
CA LEU A 32 5.08 -13.13 -5.48
C LEU A 32 5.83 -12.83 -6.79
N HIS A 33 7.09 -12.39 -6.72
CA HIS A 33 7.88 -12.14 -7.93
C HIS A 33 8.16 -13.44 -8.72
N LEU A 34 8.22 -14.57 -8.04
CA LEU A 34 8.47 -15.87 -8.69
C LEU A 34 7.33 -16.27 -9.64
N PRO A 35 6.05 -16.37 -9.23
CA PRO A 35 4.98 -16.72 -10.16
C PRO A 35 4.77 -15.67 -11.26
N ILE A 36 5.02 -14.38 -11.00
CA ILE A 36 4.93 -13.33 -12.03
C ILE A 36 5.99 -13.54 -13.12
N GLY A 37 7.25 -13.75 -12.73
CA GLY A 37 8.32 -14.04 -13.68
C GLY A 37 8.12 -15.36 -14.44
N LEU A 38 7.63 -16.39 -13.74
CA LEU A 38 7.30 -17.68 -14.35
C LEU A 38 6.16 -17.60 -15.34
N LEU A 39 5.16 -16.76 -15.13
CA LEU A 39 4.07 -16.55 -16.10
C LEU A 39 4.62 -16.15 -17.47
N VAL A 40 5.55 -15.20 -17.49
CA VAL A 40 6.21 -14.76 -18.73
C VAL A 40 7.03 -15.91 -19.34
N ALA A 41 7.81 -16.63 -18.54
CA ALA A 41 8.60 -17.75 -19.00
C ALA A 41 7.72 -18.89 -19.58
N VAL A 42 6.59 -19.18 -18.94
CA VAL A 42 5.60 -20.15 -19.41
C VAL A 42 4.99 -19.73 -20.74
N ALA A 43 4.58 -18.46 -20.88
CA ALA A 43 4.03 -17.95 -22.13
C ALA A 43 5.05 -18.08 -23.29
N LEU A 44 6.30 -17.74 -23.05
CA LEU A 44 7.38 -17.92 -24.04
C LEU A 44 7.63 -19.41 -24.36
N ALA A 45 7.56 -20.29 -23.35
CA ALA A 45 7.73 -21.72 -23.53
C ALA A 45 6.57 -22.33 -24.33
N GLU A 46 5.33 -21.86 -24.18
CA GLU A 46 4.19 -22.28 -25.02
C GLU A 46 4.42 -21.92 -26.49
N LEU A 47 4.87 -20.70 -26.76
CA LEU A 47 5.19 -20.24 -28.12
C LEU A 47 6.36 -21.04 -28.73
N ALA A 48 7.40 -21.32 -27.95
CA ALA A 48 8.56 -22.10 -28.39
C ALA A 48 8.19 -23.57 -28.64
N ALA A 49 7.46 -24.21 -27.73
CA ALA A 49 7.06 -25.61 -27.84
C ALA A 49 6.04 -25.86 -28.98
N ALA A 50 5.31 -24.85 -29.40
CA ALA A 50 4.47 -24.90 -30.59
C ALA A 50 5.29 -25.12 -31.88
N ARG A 51 6.55 -24.64 -31.90
CA ARG A 51 7.49 -24.77 -33.02
C ARG A 51 8.49 -25.92 -32.84
N ARG A 52 8.83 -26.24 -31.59
CA ARG A 52 9.88 -27.22 -31.23
C ARG A 52 9.32 -28.18 -30.18
N ARG A 53 8.89 -29.37 -30.60
CA ARG A 53 8.27 -30.37 -29.71
C ARG A 53 9.22 -30.90 -28.63
N GLU A 54 10.50 -30.85 -28.87
CA GLU A 54 11.56 -31.20 -27.89
C GLU A 54 11.52 -30.36 -26.61
N LEU A 55 10.92 -29.16 -26.66
CA LEU A 55 10.77 -28.27 -25.50
C LEU A 55 9.54 -28.59 -24.64
N ALA A 56 8.73 -29.59 -25.02
CA ALA A 56 7.52 -29.93 -24.25
C ALA A 56 7.78 -30.32 -22.79
N PRO A 57 8.85 -31.07 -22.41
CA PRO A 57 9.15 -31.35 -21.01
C PRO A 57 9.48 -30.09 -20.21
N MET A 58 10.27 -29.17 -20.78
CA MET A 58 10.62 -27.88 -20.16
C MET A 58 9.36 -27.05 -19.91
N ARG A 59 8.49 -26.92 -20.90
CA ARG A 59 7.21 -26.24 -20.78
C ARG A 59 6.37 -26.83 -19.65
N THR A 60 6.26 -28.16 -19.57
CA THR A 60 5.49 -28.86 -18.54
C THR A 60 6.04 -28.57 -17.14
N LEU A 61 7.38 -28.62 -16.98
CA LEU A 61 8.03 -28.26 -15.73
C LEU A 61 7.72 -26.83 -15.32
N LEU A 62 7.83 -25.87 -16.24
CA LEU A 62 7.54 -24.46 -15.97
C LEU A 62 6.10 -24.23 -15.52
N HIS A 63 5.12 -24.92 -16.10
CA HIS A 63 3.73 -24.86 -15.62
C HIS A 63 3.59 -25.41 -14.19
N ALA A 64 4.23 -26.54 -13.88
CA ALA A 64 4.18 -27.12 -12.56
C ALA A 64 4.79 -26.17 -11.50
N VAL A 65 5.93 -25.56 -11.81
CA VAL A 65 6.58 -24.58 -10.91
C VAL A 65 5.75 -23.30 -10.79
N LEU A 66 5.08 -22.84 -11.87
CA LEU A 66 4.14 -21.72 -11.82
C LEU A 66 3.00 -22.00 -10.86
N GLY A 67 2.35 -23.16 -10.99
CA GLY A 67 1.24 -23.55 -10.10
C GLY A 67 1.67 -23.63 -8.63
N ALA A 68 2.80 -24.28 -8.34
CA ALA A 68 3.34 -24.42 -6.99
C ALA A 68 3.72 -23.06 -6.38
N SER A 69 4.39 -22.20 -7.15
CA SER A 69 4.81 -20.87 -6.68
C SER A 69 3.62 -19.93 -6.47
N ALA A 70 2.59 -20.01 -7.31
CA ALA A 70 1.35 -19.24 -7.16
C ALA A 70 0.58 -19.68 -5.89
N ALA A 71 0.52 -20.98 -5.61
CA ALA A 71 -0.06 -21.50 -4.37
C ALA A 71 0.72 -21.03 -3.13
N LEU A 72 2.05 -21.05 -3.18
CA LEU A 72 2.90 -20.54 -2.10
C LEU A 72 2.68 -19.03 -1.88
N ALA A 73 2.60 -18.25 -2.96
CA ALA A 73 2.31 -16.83 -2.88
C ALA A 73 0.93 -16.57 -2.25
N ALA A 74 -0.10 -17.33 -2.61
CA ALA A 74 -1.43 -17.20 -2.00
C ALA A 74 -1.42 -17.53 -0.50
N LEU A 75 -0.69 -18.57 -0.07
CA LEU A 75 -0.55 -18.94 1.35
C LEU A 75 0.17 -17.89 2.16
N THR A 76 1.30 -17.38 1.67
CA THR A 76 2.05 -16.32 2.35
C THR A 76 1.26 -15.01 2.38
N GLY A 77 0.56 -14.65 1.31
CA GLY A 77 -0.32 -13.49 1.26
C GLY A 77 -1.53 -13.61 2.19
N TRP A 78 -2.13 -14.79 2.29
CA TRP A 78 -3.20 -15.06 3.26
C TRP A 78 -2.72 -14.78 4.69
N ARG A 79 -1.52 -15.28 5.04
CA ARG A 79 -0.94 -15.09 6.37
C ARG A 79 -0.63 -13.62 6.65
N LEU A 80 -0.03 -12.91 5.69
CA LEU A 80 0.26 -11.48 5.81
C LEU A 80 -1.02 -10.66 5.99
N GLY A 81 -2.08 -10.99 5.28
CA GLY A 81 -3.36 -10.29 5.37
C GLY A 81 -4.12 -10.50 6.70
N LEU A 82 -3.62 -11.33 7.64
CA LEU A 82 -4.14 -11.40 9.01
C LEU A 82 -3.56 -10.28 9.90
N GLU A 83 -2.50 -9.63 9.46
CA GLU A 83 -1.96 -8.46 10.16
C GLU A 83 -2.90 -7.25 9.96
N ALA A 84 -3.08 -6.44 11.01
CA ALA A 84 -3.96 -5.27 10.97
C ALA A 84 -3.40 -4.17 10.05
N GLY A 85 -4.28 -3.30 9.57
CA GLY A 85 -3.91 -2.04 8.93
C GLY A 85 -3.97 -2.03 7.41
N HIS A 86 -4.79 -2.89 6.80
CA HIS A 86 -5.13 -2.81 5.38
C HIS A 86 -6.61 -2.42 5.22
N PRO A 87 -6.97 -1.59 4.22
CA PRO A 87 -8.37 -1.32 3.90
C PRO A 87 -9.10 -2.63 3.61
N ALA A 88 -10.19 -2.91 4.35
CA ALA A 88 -10.86 -4.22 4.33
C ALA A 88 -11.33 -4.61 2.92
N SER A 89 -11.92 -3.68 2.18
CA SER A 89 -12.43 -3.92 0.81
C SER A 89 -11.31 -4.26 -0.18
N LEU A 90 -10.21 -3.51 -0.16
CA LEU A 90 -9.06 -3.78 -1.04
C LEU A 90 -8.37 -5.09 -0.69
N LEU A 91 -8.29 -5.42 0.60
CA LEU A 91 -7.72 -6.68 1.05
C LEU A 91 -8.55 -7.88 0.60
N ASP A 92 -9.88 -7.81 0.70
CA ASP A 92 -10.79 -8.88 0.27
C ASP A 92 -10.75 -9.08 -1.25
N ASP A 93 -10.72 -8.01 -2.03
CA ASP A 93 -10.53 -8.05 -3.47
C ASP A 93 -9.20 -8.70 -3.84
N HIS A 94 -8.11 -8.24 -3.21
CA HIS A 94 -6.77 -8.79 -3.46
C HIS A 94 -6.66 -10.26 -3.08
N ARG A 95 -7.22 -10.68 -1.94
CA ARG A 95 -7.30 -12.09 -1.53
C ARG A 95 -8.05 -12.95 -2.53
N THR A 96 -9.24 -12.51 -2.91
CA THR A 96 -10.09 -13.25 -3.85
C THR A 96 -9.39 -13.44 -5.20
N LEU A 97 -8.80 -12.36 -5.74
CA LEU A 97 -8.05 -12.41 -6.99
C LEU A 97 -6.77 -13.25 -6.86
N GLY A 98 -6.06 -13.17 -5.72
CA GLY A 98 -4.86 -13.96 -5.46
C GLY A 98 -5.15 -15.46 -5.38
N ILE A 99 -6.23 -15.87 -4.69
CA ILE A 99 -6.66 -17.26 -4.63
C ILE A 99 -7.12 -17.75 -6.01
N ALA A 100 -7.92 -16.96 -6.72
CA ALA A 100 -8.36 -17.29 -8.07
C ALA A 100 -7.17 -17.45 -9.03
N SER A 101 -6.15 -16.61 -8.90
CA SER A 101 -4.90 -16.70 -9.65
C SER A 101 -4.17 -18.01 -9.39
N ALA A 102 -4.02 -18.39 -8.11
CA ALA A 102 -3.37 -19.64 -7.72
C ALA A 102 -4.15 -20.88 -8.21
N CYS A 103 -5.48 -20.84 -8.14
CA CYS A 103 -6.33 -21.89 -8.70
C CYS A 103 -6.17 -22.02 -10.22
N ALA A 104 -6.22 -20.91 -10.96
CA ALA A 104 -6.07 -20.90 -12.41
C ALA A 104 -4.68 -21.40 -12.83
N ALA A 105 -3.61 -20.98 -12.15
CA ALA A 105 -2.25 -21.47 -12.38
C ALA A 105 -2.13 -22.98 -12.11
N SER A 106 -2.76 -23.47 -11.04
CA SER A 106 -2.78 -24.90 -10.70
C SER A 106 -3.53 -25.72 -11.74
N VAL A 107 -4.66 -25.22 -12.26
CA VAL A 107 -5.42 -25.85 -13.36
C VAL A 107 -4.56 -25.89 -14.65
N THR A 108 -3.85 -24.79 -14.93
CA THR A 108 -2.91 -24.73 -16.07
C THR A 108 -1.84 -25.82 -15.95
N ALA A 109 -1.26 -25.97 -14.74
CA ALA A 109 -0.27 -27.02 -14.46
C ALA A 109 -0.86 -28.42 -14.61
N ALA A 110 -2.09 -28.65 -14.13
CA ALA A 110 -2.77 -29.94 -14.28
C ALA A 110 -2.97 -30.31 -15.77
N PHE A 111 -3.40 -29.37 -16.61
CA PHE A 111 -3.50 -29.60 -18.06
C PHE A 111 -2.12 -29.84 -18.71
N ALA A 112 -1.06 -29.22 -18.21
CA ALA A 112 0.30 -29.48 -18.72
C ALA A 112 0.81 -30.88 -18.35
N LEU A 113 0.51 -31.36 -17.14
CA LEU A 113 0.95 -32.65 -16.63
C LEU A 113 0.11 -33.83 -17.14
N LEU A 114 -1.20 -33.68 -17.18
CA LEU A 114 -2.15 -34.77 -17.41
C LEU A 114 -2.77 -34.74 -18.81
N GLY A 115 -2.84 -33.57 -19.45
CA GLY A 115 -3.56 -33.37 -20.70
C GLY A 115 -2.76 -33.85 -21.92
N ARG A 116 -3.30 -34.84 -22.66
CA ARG A 116 -2.69 -35.42 -23.87
C ARG A 116 -3.45 -35.09 -25.16
N SER A 117 -4.63 -34.49 -25.05
CA SER A 117 -5.47 -34.17 -26.20
C SER A 117 -5.24 -32.73 -26.69
N ALA A 118 -5.64 -32.47 -27.95
CA ALA A 118 -5.63 -31.12 -28.52
C ALA A 118 -6.56 -30.16 -27.74
N ASN A 119 -7.67 -30.67 -27.19
CA ASN A 119 -8.56 -29.86 -26.36
C ASN A 119 -7.92 -29.48 -25.02
N ALA A 120 -7.17 -30.39 -24.38
CA ALA A 120 -6.40 -30.10 -23.19
C ALA A 120 -5.31 -29.03 -23.45
N ALA A 121 -4.69 -29.08 -24.62
CA ALA A 121 -3.70 -28.08 -25.03
C ALA A 121 -4.37 -26.68 -25.19
N ARG A 122 -5.54 -26.59 -25.80
CA ARG A 122 -6.28 -25.32 -25.92
C ARG A 122 -6.74 -24.81 -24.56
N ALA A 123 -7.28 -25.71 -23.71
CA ALA A 123 -7.66 -25.35 -22.33
C ALA A 123 -6.49 -24.81 -21.52
N ARG A 124 -5.33 -25.46 -21.59
CA ARG A 124 -4.11 -24.99 -20.91
C ARG A 124 -3.74 -23.56 -21.30
N VAL A 125 -3.72 -23.25 -22.60
CA VAL A 125 -3.42 -21.90 -23.10
C VAL A 125 -4.49 -20.90 -22.66
N GLY A 126 -5.76 -21.29 -22.72
CA GLY A 126 -6.88 -20.45 -22.25
C GLY A 126 -6.76 -20.13 -20.75
N PHE A 127 -6.51 -21.14 -19.92
CA PHE A 127 -6.29 -20.93 -18.48
C PHE A 127 -5.02 -20.14 -18.18
N LEU A 128 -3.97 -20.26 -18.97
CA LEU A 128 -2.77 -19.43 -18.85
C LEU A 128 -3.09 -17.96 -19.08
N ALA A 129 -3.88 -17.64 -20.09
CA ALA A 129 -4.32 -16.26 -20.35
C ALA A 129 -5.19 -15.73 -19.20
N VAL A 130 -6.12 -16.54 -18.67
CA VAL A 130 -6.91 -16.18 -17.49
C VAL A 130 -6.01 -15.94 -16.27
N THR A 131 -5.01 -16.81 -16.05
CA THR A 131 -4.02 -16.63 -14.96
C THR A 131 -3.31 -15.29 -15.10
N GLY A 132 -2.90 -14.89 -16.30
CA GLY A 132 -2.25 -13.61 -16.55
C GLY A 132 -3.14 -12.42 -16.22
N LEU A 133 -4.41 -12.46 -16.62
CA LEU A 133 -5.37 -11.40 -16.29
C LEU A 133 -5.63 -11.30 -14.78
N LEU A 134 -5.78 -12.45 -14.11
CA LEU A 134 -5.98 -12.48 -12.66
C LEU A 134 -4.74 -11.98 -11.90
N PHE A 135 -3.52 -12.32 -12.34
CA PHE A 135 -2.29 -11.79 -11.76
C PHE A 135 -2.20 -10.26 -11.92
N ALA A 136 -2.56 -9.75 -13.11
CA ALA A 136 -2.58 -8.30 -13.33
C ALA A 136 -3.59 -7.60 -12.41
N ALA A 137 -4.80 -8.15 -12.28
CA ALA A 137 -5.83 -7.61 -11.40
C ALA A 137 -5.43 -7.69 -9.92
N ALA A 138 -4.90 -8.85 -9.45
CA ALA A 138 -4.42 -9.00 -8.08
C ALA A 138 -3.25 -8.05 -7.78
N GLY A 139 -2.30 -7.93 -8.72
CA GLY A 139 -1.15 -7.02 -8.59
C GLY A 139 -1.59 -5.55 -8.54
N HIS A 140 -2.60 -5.18 -9.33
CA HIS A 140 -3.17 -3.84 -9.29
C HIS A 140 -3.79 -3.53 -7.91
N ARG A 141 -4.63 -4.42 -7.36
CA ARG A 141 -5.21 -4.25 -6.02
C ARG A 141 -4.13 -4.21 -4.92
N GLY A 142 -3.11 -5.07 -5.03
CA GLY A 142 -1.96 -5.04 -4.12
C GLY A 142 -1.15 -3.73 -4.20
N GLY A 143 -0.96 -3.20 -5.40
CA GLY A 143 -0.34 -1.91 -5.64
C GLY A 143 -1.12 -0.75 -5.00
N MET A 144 -2.46 -0.77 -5.12
CA MET A 144 -3.33 0.21 -4.47
C MET A 144 -3.22 0.16 -2.93
N MET A 145 -3.12 -1.03 -2.32
CA MET A 145 -2.93 -1.16 -0.87
C MET A 145 -1.58 -0.62 -0.37
N THR A 146 -0.54 -0.68 -1.22
CA THR A 146 0.83 -0.33 -0.81
C THR A 146 1.17 1.13 -1.13
N HIS A 147 0.64 1.66 -2.24
CA HIS A 147 1.02 2.95 -2.80
C HIS A 147 -0.17 3.93 -2.90
N GLY A 148 -1.36 3.50 -2.45
CA GLY A 148 -2.59 4.28 -2.53
C GLY A 148 -3.41 4.02 -3.80
N ALA A 149 -4.73 4.29 -3.72
CA ALA A 149 -5.70 3.95 -4.77
C ALA A 149 -5.39 4.64 -6.10
N ARG A 150 -4.75 5.81 -6.09
CA ARG A 150 -4.42 6.60 -7.28
C ARG A 150 -3.01 6.41 -7.80
N PHE A 151 -2.25 5.45 -7.27
CA PHE A 151 -0.85 5.24 -7.67
C PHE A 151 -0.66 5.12 -9.19
N LEU A 152 -1.53 4.41 -9.90
CA LEU A 152 -1.48 4.31 -11.34
C LEU A 152 -2.28 5.41 -12.05
N SER A 153 -3.49 5.74 -11.57
CA SER A 153 -4.35 6.73 -12.21
C SER A 153 -3.78 8.14 -12.14
N GLY A 154 -3.10 8.50 -11.05
CA GLY A 154 -2.46 9.80 -10.88
C GLY A 154 -1.31 10.06 -11.86
N ALA A 155 -0.61 9.03 -12.33
CA ALA A 155 0.47 9.11 -13.31
C ALA A 155 0.04 8.73 -14.74
N ALA A 156 -1.19 8.26 -14.93
CA ALA A 156 -1.67 7.77 -16.21
C ALA A 156 -2.12 8.92 -17.14
N PRO A 157 -1.97 8.76 -18.46
CA PRO A 157 -2.58 9.70 -19.41
C PRO A 157 -4.10 9.80 -19.20
N PRO A 158 -4.74 10.97 -19.47
CA PRO A 158 -6.18 11.18 -19.17
C PRO A 158 -7.14 10.12 -19.76
N TRP A 159 -6.79 9.52 -20.90
CA TRP A 159 -7.60 8.47 -21.52
C TRP A 159 -7.47 7.11 -20.83
N LEU A 160 -6.41 6.87 -20.06
CA LEU A 160 -6.13 5.62 -19.36
C LEU A 160 -6.49 5.70 -17.86
N ALA A 161 -6.38 6.87 -17.25
CA ALA A 161 -6.60 7.07 -15.83
C ALA A 161 -7.90 6.44 -15.31
N PRO A 162 -9.08 6.61 -15.94
CA PRO A 162 -10.34 6.01 -15.47
C PRO A 162 -10.37 4.48 -15.52
N LEU A 163 -9.46 3.87 -16.28
CA LEU A 163 -9.38 2.39 -16.40
C LEU A 163 -8.46 1.76 -15.36
N VAL A 164 -7.56 2.55 -14.75
CA VAL A 164 -6.52 2.03 -13.86
C VAL A 164 -6.64 2.53 -12.40
N GLY A 165 -7.69 3.26 -12.09
CA GLY A 165 -7.95 3.69 -10.71
C GLY A 165 -9.08 4.73 -10.63
N PRO A 166 -9.45 5.15 -9.43
CA PRO A 166 -10.43 6.19 -9.25
C PRO A 166 -9.93 7.50 -9.86
N GLU A 167 -10.87 8.25 -10.39
CA GLU A 167 -10.62 9.63 -10.84
C GLU A 167 -10.23 10.48 -9.62
N ALA A 168 -9.32 11.44 -9.83
CA ALA A 168 -9.04 12.41 -8.79
C ALA A 168 -10.36 13.08 -8.40
N PRO A 169 -10.72 13.18 -7.12
CA PRO A 169 -11.86 13.98 -6.73
C PRO A 169 -11.66 15.37 -7.32
N PRO A 170 -12.75 16.04 -7.74
CA PRO A 170 -12.64 17.43 -8.17
C PRO A 170 -11.90 18.18 -7.06
N PRO A 171 -11.05 19.16 -7.41
CA PRO A 171 -10.41 19.99 -6.39
C PRO A 171 -11.50 20.35 -5.38
N VAL A 172 -11.32 19.96 -4.12
CA VAL A 172 -12.22 20.42 -3.07
C VAL A 172 -12.14 21.93 -3.21
N ASP A 173 -13.27 22.57 -3.54
CA ASP A 173 -13.32 24.03 -3.51
C ASP A 173 -12.83 24.40 -2.11
N ALA A 174 -11.55 24.70 -2.01
CA ALA A 174 -10.96 25.20 -0.79
C ALA A 174 -11.89 26.34 -0.38
N PRO A 175 -12.37 26.40 0.86
CA PRO A 175 -13.21 27.51 1.30
C PRO A 175 -12.49 28.76 0.80
N PRO A 176 -13.17 29.69 0.11
CA PRO A 176 -12.52 30.71 -0.70
C PRO A 176 -11.42 31.35 0.13
N VAL A 177 -10.18 31.11 -0.30
CA VAL A 177 -9.02 31.81 0.27
C VAL A 177 -9.36 33.28 0.08
N ARG A 178 -9.75 33.91 1.17
CA ARG A 178 -9.98 35.35 1.17
C ARG A 178 -8.68 35.95 0.64
N GLU A 179 -8.70 36.43 -0.59
CA GLU A 179 -7.62 37.25 -1.13
C GLU A 179 -7.32 38.34 -0.11
N ARG A 180 -6.36 38.10 0.75
CA ARG A 180 -5.74 39.16 1.54
C ARG A 180 -4.69 39.85 0.66
N ARG A 181 -5.18 40.42 -0.44
CA ARG A 181 -4.42 41.46 -1.10
C ARG A 181 -4.88 42.78 -0.48
N GLY A 182 -4.03 43.37 0.33
CA GLY A 182 -4.22 44.73 0.85
C GLY A 182 -4.10 44.74 2.37
N THR A 183 -3.18 45.56 2.85
CA THR A 183 -3.14 46.09 4.21
C THR A 183 -4.52 46.67 4.54
N VAL A 184 -5.36 45.88 5.21
CA VAL A 184 -6.59 46.34 5.83
C VAL A 184 -6.37 46.33 7.31
N GLU A 185 -6.24 47.52 7.90
CA GLU A 185 -6.45 47.75 9.31
C GLU A 185 -7.74 47.04 9.72
N SER A 186 -7.62 46.02 10.57
CA SER A 186 -8.75 45.29 11.10
C SER A 186 -9.56 46.23 12.01
N PRO A 187 -10.86 46.41 11.79
CA PRO A 187 -11.72 47.00 12.83
C PRO A 187 -11.75 46.05 14.04
N PRO A 188 -11.77 46.56 15.26
CA PRO A 188 -11.90 45.75 16.47
C PRO A 188 -13.35 45.19 16.52
N GLY A 189 -13.53 43.92 16.32
CA GLY A 189 -14.84 43.28 16.33
C GLY A 189 -14.76 41.78 16.51
N GLU A 190 -15.05 41.36 17.71
CA GLU A 190 -15.46 40.07 18.27
C GLU A 190 -14.50 38.86 18.06
N PRO A 191 -14.02 38.28 19.20
CA PRO A 191 -13.28 37.03 19.17
C PRO A 191 -14.21 35.89 18.77
N SER A 192 -13.85 35.14 17.74
CA SER A 192 -14.42 33.81 17.48
C SER A 192 -14.13 32.94 18.70
N GLU A 193 -15.18 32.50 19.41
CA GLU A 193 -15.11 31.85 20.72
C GLU A 193 -14.55 30.41 20.73
N LEU A 194 -13.90 29.96 19.68
CA LEU A 194 -13.16 28.71 19.71
C LEU A 194 -11.66 29.00 19.72
N PRO A 195 -10.94 28.66 20.80
CA PRO A 195 -9.50 28.83 20.83
C PRO A 195 -8.88 28.01 19.68
N THR A 196 -8.15 28.68 18.79
CA THR A 196 -7.35 28.01 17.76
C THR A 196 -6.32 27.16 18.49
N PRO A 197 -6.30 25.84 18.30
CA PRO A 197 -5.30 25.00 18.96
C PRO A 197 -3.90 25.48 18.59
N ALA A 198 -2.97 25.46 19.54
CA ALA A 198 -1.58 25.73 19.24
C ALA A 198 -1.02 24.62 18.35
N LEU A 199 -0.06 24.93 17.48
CA LEU A 199 0.56 23.91 16.62
C LEU A 199 1.11 22.72 17.40
N ALA A 200 1.62 22.95 18.62
CA ALA A 200 2.06 21.88 19.54
C ALA A 200 0.91 20.91 19.87
N GLU A 201 -0.31 21.41 20.14
CA GLU A 201 -1.49 20.58 20.40
C GLU A 201 -1.88 19.77 19.15
N VAL A 202 -1.77 20.39 17.98
CA VAL A 202 -1.98 19.71 16.68
C VAL A 202 -0.93 18.61 16.51
N ALA A 203 0.34 18.90 16.72
CA ALA A 203 1.42 17.92 16.62
C ALA A 203 1.22 16.75 17.60
N ASP A 204 0.73 17.00 18.80
CA ASP A 204 0.44 15.96 19.79
C ASP A 204 -0.80 15.12 19.40
N ALA A 205 -1.84 15.74 18.88
CA ALA A 205 -3.01 15.02 18.35
C ALA A 205 -2.64 14.12 17.15
N PHE A 206 -1.80 14.63 16.25
CA PHE A 206 -1.29 13.85 15.13
C PHE A 206 -0.37 12.70 15.59
N ARG A 207 0.51 12.94 16.57
CA ARG A 207 1.33 11.87 17.14
C ARG A 207 0.46 10.76 17.72
N ALA A 208 -0.57 11.12 18.47
CA ALA A 208 -1.48 10.14 19.06
C ALA A 208 -2.24 9.32 18.01
N SER A 209 -2.62 9.93 16.87
CA SER A 209 -3.42 9.27 15.83
C SER A 209 -2.60 8.61 14.73
N CYS A 210 -1.37 9.06 14.47
CA CYS A 210 -0.60 8.67 13.29
C CYS A 210 0.59 7.78 13.62
N VAL A 211 1.28 8.02 14.75
CA VAL A 211 2.58 7.39 15.07
C VAL A 211 2.46 5.89 15.35
N GLU A 212 1.30 5.39 15.75
CA GLU A 212 1.10 3.94 15.89
C GLU A 212 1.33 3.18 14.58
N CYS A 213 1.00 3.81 13.45
CA CYS A 213 1.18 3.22 12.12
C CYS A 213 2.36 3.81 11.34
N HIS A 214 2.74 5.07 11.64
CA HIS A 214 3.79 5.83 10.96
C HIS A 214 4.89 6.27 11.96
N GLY A 215 5.38 5.36 12.78
CA GLY A 215 6.37 5.59 13.82
C GLY A 215 7.58 4.66 13.73
N PRO A 216 8.39 4.59 14.81
CA PRO A 216 9.64 3.82 14.80
C PRO A 216 9.43 2.31 14.66
N GLU A 217 8.33 1.77 15.19
CA GLU A 217 8.04 0.34 15.16
C GLU A 217 7.28 -0.09 13.91
N LYS A 218 6.41 0.79 13.38
CA LYS A 218 5.64 0.56 12.15
C LYS A 218 5.83 1.76 11.23
N GLN A 219 6.22 1.52 10.00
CA GLN A 219 6.46 2.55 8.98
C GLN A 219 5.61 2.25 7.75
N LYS A 220 4.27 2.31 7.91
CA LYS A 220 3.36 2.07 6.78
C LYS A 220 3.62 3.09 5.68
N GLY A 221 3.72 2.60 4.44
CA GLY A 221 4.07 3.45 3.30
C GLY A 221 5.48 4.04 3.35
N GLY A 222 6.36 3.57 4.27
CA GLY A 222 7.69 4.13 4.46
C GLY A 222 7.70 5.49 5.16
N LEU A 223 6.56 5.95 5.69
CA LEU A 223 6.40 7.26 6.32
C LEU A 223 6.66 7.18 7.82
N ARG A 224 7.41 8.17 8.36
CA ARG A 224 7.73 8.37 9.77
C ARG A 224 7.18 9.72 10.24
N LEU A 225 6.07 9.74 10.98
CA LEU A 225 5.47 10.97 11.52
C LEU A 225 5.85 11.26 12.98
N ASP A 226 6.72 10.47 13.55
CA ASP A 226 7.41 10.77 14.82
C ASP A 226 8.66 11.63 14.61
N GLU A 227 9.10 11.83 13.39
CA GLU A 227 10.25 12.66 12.99
C GLU A 227 9.82 13.82 12.08
N ALA A 228 10.43 14.98 12.24
CA ALA A 228 10.15 16.17 11.42
C ALA A 228 10.37 15.92 9.92
N SER A 229 11.39 15.12 9.56
CA SER A 229 11.67 14.74 8.17
C SER A 229 10.49 14.04 7.48
N GLY A 230 9.74 13.21 8.21
CA GLY A 230 8.55 12.54 7.68
C GLY A 230 7.41 13.52 7.40
N TRP A 231 7.20 14.50 8.27
CA TRP A 231 6.24 15.58 8.03
C TRP A 231 6.60 16.37 6.78
N LEU A 232 7.85 16.84 6.71
CA LEU A 232 8.33 17.65 5.59
C LEU A 232 8.26 16.89 4.26
N SER A 233 8.44 15.57 4.27
CA SER A 233 8.32 14.76 3.05
C SER A 233 6.89 14.52 2.57
N SER A 234 5.89 14.83 3.41
CA SER A 234 4.47 14.60 3.15
C SER A 234 3.68 15.87 2.86
N VAL A 235 4.36 17.03 2.86
CA VAL A 235 3.74 18.34 2.57
C VAL A 235 4.33 18.97 1.32
N ASP A 236 3.50 19.77 0.64
CA ASP A 236 3.87 20.56 -0.53
C ASP A 236 3.84 22.04 -0.14
N LEU A 237 5.03 22.69 -0.16
CA LEU A 237 5.18 24.11 0.22
C LEU A 237 4.70 25.06 -0.88
N GLU A 238 4.60 24.59 -2.14
CA GLU A 238 4.11 25.41 -3.26
C GLU A 238 2.58 25.37 -3.34
N SER A 239 1.98 24.23 -2.95
CA SER A 239 0.52 24.02 -2.93
C SER A 239 0.11 23.29 -1.65
N PRO A 240 0.00 24.00 -0.50
CA PRO A 240 -0.31 23.37 0.80
C PRO A 240 -1.53 22.47 0.83
N VAL A 241 -2.59 22.85 0.12
CA VAL A 241 -3.84 22.06 0.03
C VAL A 241 -3.69 20.76 -0.76
N ASP A 242 -2.71 20.69 -1.66
CA ASP A 242 -2.40 19.50 -2.47
C ASP A 242 -1.38 18.59 -1.78
N SER A 243 -0.91 18.95 -0.60
CA SER A 243 -0.05 18.11 0.23
C SER A 243 -0.66 16.73 0.42
N GLU A 244 0.11 15.66 0.23
CA GLU A 244 -0.36 14.28 0.39
C GLU A 244 -0.92 14.05 1.82
N LEU A 245 -0.31 14.63 2.83
CA LEU A 245 -0.80 14.58 4.21
C LEU A 245 -2.18 15.21 4.34
N VAL A 246 -2.36 16.45 3.85
CA VAL A 246 -3.63 17.21 3.91
C VAL A 246 -4.70 16.46 3.13
N TYR A 247 -4.38 16.01 1.93
CA TYR A 247 -5.28 15.24 1.09
C TYR A 247 -5.85 14.03 1.84
N ARG A 248 -4.99 13.19 2.42
CA ARG A 248 -5.43 11.95 3.07
C ARG A 248 -6.25 12.17 4.33
N ILE A 249 -5.92 13.18 5.14
CA ILE A 249 -6.65 13.45 6.39
C ILE A 249 -8.00 14.14 6.15
N THR A 250 -8.23 14.72 4.97
CA THR A 250 -9.48 15.40 4.61
C THR A 250 -10.43 14.52 3.78
N LEU A 251 -9.99 13.36 3.32
CA LEU A 251 -10.85 12.41 2.61
C LEU A 251 -12.03 11.94 3.47
N PRO A 252 -13.17 11.55 2.86
CA PRO A 252 -14.28 10.88 3.54
C PRO A 252 -13.79 9.65 4.32
N ALA A 253 -14.42 9.33 5.45
CA ALA A 253 -13.95 8.26 6.32
C ALA A 253 -14.01 6.86 5.68
N ASP A 254 -14.89 6.68 4.72
CA ASP A 254 -15.07 5.44 3.94
C ASP A 254 -14.18 5.37 2.69
N ASP A 255 -13.37 6.40 2.44
CA ASP A 255 -12.40 6.38 1.35
C ASP A 255 -11.22 5.47 1.70
N PRO A 256 -10.80 4.55 0.82
CA PRO A 256 -9.69 3.62 1.08
C PRO A 256 -8.33 4.30 1.28
N ASP A 257 -8.18 5.55 0.81
CA ASP A 257 -6.97 6.35 0.99
C ASP A 257 -7.03 7.30 2.19
N ALA A 258 -8.19 7.36 2.89
CA ALA A 258 -8.35 8.21 4.07
C ALA A 258 -7.39 7.84 5.20
N MET A 259 -6.85 8.86 5.84
CA MET A 259 -6.05 8.71 7.05
C MET A 259 -6.63 9.60 8.19
N PRO A 260 -6.71 9.08 9.40
CA PRO A 260 -6.61 7.65 9.79
C PRO A 260 -7.65 6.78 9.08
N PRO A 261 -7.43 5.46 8.95
CA PRO A 261 -8.37 4.55 8.31
C PRO A 261 -9.70 4.47 9.06
N GLU A 262 -10.73 3.91 8.40
CA GLU A 262 -12.05 3.74 8.98
C GLU A 262 -12.00 3.03 10.36
N GLY A 263 -12.70 3.59 11.34
CA GLY A 263 -12.72 3.10 12.72
C GLY A 263 -11.71 3.77 13.66
N GLU A 264 -10.75 4.53 13.14
CA GLU A 264 -9.78 5.27 13.94
C GLU A 264 -10.21 6.74 14.15
N PRO A 265 -9.79 7.38 15.27
CA PRO A 265 -10.13 8.77 15.55
C PRO A 265 -9.63 9.72 14.46
N ARG A 266 -10.55 10.52 13.91
CA ARG A 266 -10.25 11.48 12.84
C ARG A 266 -9.62 12.76 13.39
N VAL A 267 -8.79 13.39 12.58
CA VAL A 267 -8.27 14.73 12.80
C VAL A 267 -9.40 15.74 12.61
N SER A 268 -9.55 16.71 13.51
CA SER A 268 -10.59 17.74 13.40
C SER A 268 -10.25 18.80 12.35
N ASP A 269 -11.29 19.43 11.78
CA ASP A 269 -11.11 20.53 10.82
C ASP A 269 -10.27 21.69 11.39
N ALA A 270 -10.36 21.94 12.70
CA ALA A 270 -9.54 22.95 13.38
C ALA A 270 -8.03 22.57 13.34
N HIS A 271 -7.71 21.28 13.54
CA HIS A 271 -6.33 20.81 13.42
C HIS A 271 -5.82 20.89 11.97
N VAL A 272 -6.69 20.57 10.99
CA VAL A 272 -6.34 20.70 9.57
C VAL A 272 -6.03 22.15 9.21
N ALA A 273 -6.84 23.10 9.70
CA ALA A 273 -6.61 24.53 9.45
C ALA A 273 -5.28 25.03 10.01
N VAL A 274 -4.90 24.59 11.22
CA VAL A 274 -3.59 24.94 11.82
C VAL A 274 -2.44 24.29 11.06
N LEU A 275 -2.61 23.06 10.59
CA LEU A 275 -1.61 22.38 9.76
C LEU A 275 -1.40 23.14 8.44
N LEU A 276 -2.47 23.56 7.77
CA LEU A 276 -2.37 24.36 6.54
C LEU A 276 -1.63 25.70 6.79
N ASP A 277 -1.97 26.42 7.85
CA ASP A 277 -1.27 27.65 8.22
C ASP A 277 0.23 27.41 8.46
N TRP A 278 0.58 26.31 9.11
CA TRP A 278 1.97 25.91 9.31
C TRP A 278 2.70 25.63 7.97
N ILE A 279 2.06 24.92 7.04
CA ILE A 279 2.63 24.63 5.71
C ILE A 279 2.79 25.93 4.91
N GLU A 280 1.76 26.82 4.90
CA GLU A 280 1.79 28.12 4.25
C GLU A 280 2.92 29.05 4.74
N ARG A 281 3.32 28.88 6.02
CA ARG A 281 4.46 29.59 6.61
C ARG A 281 5.81 28.98 6.28
N GLY A 282 5.85 27.95 5.43
CA GLY A 282 7.07 27.26 5.01
C GLY A 282 7.45 26.07 5.88
N ALA A 283 6.51 25.55 6.66
CA ALA A 283 6.64 24.34 7.49
C ALA A 283 7.89 24.37 8.42
N PRO A 284 8.06 25.38 9.28
CA PRO A 284 9.25 25.50 10.14
C PRO A 284 9.39 24.29 11.07
N GLU A 285 10.54 23.61 10.95
CA GLU A 285 10.79 22.32 11.64
C GLU A 285 10.85 22.46 13.17
N ASP A 286 11.31 23.60 13.66
CA ASP A 286 11.43 23.90 15.09
C ASP A 286 10.06 23.96 15.78
N GLU A 287 9.01 24.30 15.07
CA GLU A 287 7.64 24.33 15.59
C GLU A 287 7.04 22.92 15.80
N LEU A 288 7.58 21.89 15.16
CA LEU A 288 7.15 20.49 15.32
C LEU A 288 7.78 19.79 16.54
N ARG A 289 8.79 20.41 17.17
CA ARG A 289 9.43 19.83 18.35
C ARG A 289 8.48 19.93 19.55
N PRO A 290 8.31 18.86 20.36
CA PRO A 290 7.63 19.00 21.62
C PRO A 290 8.35 20.08 22.42
N GLY A 291 7.58 21.02 22.99
CA GLY A 291 8.09 22.20 23.68
C GLY A 291 9.30 21.85 24.52
N GLY A 292 10.46 22.35 24.06
CA GLY A 292 11.70 22.15 24.77
C GLY A 292 11.71 23.01 26.03
N ASP A 293 12.11 22.40 27.13
CA ASP A 293 12.69 23.14 28.29
C ASP A 293 13.99 23.81 27.88
#